data_17cfa7474be1dd314ee492c0f44b626b
#
_entry.id   17cfa7474be1dd314ee492c0f44b626b
#
_cell.length_a   1.000
_cell.length_b   1.000
_cell.length_c   1.000
_cell.angle_alpha   90.00
_cell.angle_beta   90.00
_cell.angle_gamma   90.00
#
_symmetry.space_group_name_H-M   'P 1'
#
loop_
_entity.id
_entity.type
_entity.pdbx_description
1 polymer ?
#
loop_
_entity_poly.entity_id
_entity_poly.type
_entity_poly.pdbx_seq_one_letter_code
_entity_poly.pdbx_strand_id
1 'polypeptide(L)'
;MKRILNNRGSGYFTPCVITLVIVMILAAVLFYANTMTIIQATKANTERVLDSFVMKNSIEIYQSIKQGHDFTEKFDKNYYISQTSSELSLDKSSNTLYSIGEDGKTIYSMTNPNVTYKVDNALKLKASYNLMIPVEFAGKKLFDLVIPLTVTSSLTLKD
;
A
#
# COMPACT_ATOMS: atom_id res chain seq x y z
N MET A 1 -11.45 -65.38 -20.67
CA MET A 1 -11.06 -64.67 -19.35
C MET A 1 -11.36 -63.21 -19.46
N LYS A 2 -12.48 -62.77 -18.88
CA LYS A 2 -12.81 -61.34 -18.77
C LYS A 2 -12.05 -60.76 -17.58
N ARG A 3 -11.08 -59.88 -17.83
CA ARG A 3 -10.46 -59.08 -16.76
C ARG A 3 -11.50 -58.08 -16.21
N ILE A 4 -11.98 -58.34 -15.03
CA ILE A 4 -12.78 -57.38 -14.24
C ILE A 4 -11.82 -56.29 -13.81
N LEU A 5 -11.79 -55.18 -14.55
CA LEU A 5 -11.15 -53.94 -14.12
C LEU A 5 -11.87 -53.45 -12.86
N ASN A 6 -11.22 -53.70 -11.71
CA ASN A 6 -11.74 -53.35 -10.42
C ASN A 6 -11.62 -51.81 -10.22
N ASN A 7 -12.67 -51.07 -10.57
CA ASN A 7 -12.77 -49.59 -10.51
C ASN A 7 -13.04 -49.10 -9.11
N ARG A 8 -12.71 -49.84 -8.06
CA ARG A 8 -13.01 -49.52 -6.65
C ARG A 8 -12.08 -48.49 -6.02
N GLY A 9 -11.00 -48.08 -6.68
CA GLY A 9 -10.05 -47.09 -6.13
C GLY A 9 -10.25 -45.66 -6.59
N SER A 10 -10.99 -45.40 -7.70
CA SER A 10 -11.14 -44.04 -8.26
C SER A 10 -12.26 -43.20 -7.60
N GLY A 11 -13.16 -43.83 -6.84
CA GLY A 11 -14.33 -43.16 -6.26
C GLY A 11 -14.01 -42.07 -5.25
N TYR A 12 -12.87 -42.16 -4.55
CA TYR A 12 -12.47 -41.17 -3.56
C TYR A 12 -11.46 -40.14 -4.07
N PHE A 13 -10.74 -40.44 -5.14
CA PHE A 13 -9.72 -39.57 -5.72
C PHE A 13 -10.33 -38.29 -6.33
N THR A 14 -11.40 -38.45 -7.08
CA THR A 14 -12.08 -37.33 -7.76
C THR A 14 -12.62 -36.28 -6.76
N PRO A 15 -13.38 -36.66 -5.71
CA PRO A 15 -13.84 -35.65 -4.71
C PRO A 15 -12.68 -35.02 -3.95
N CYS A 16 -11.59 -35.73 -3.65
CA CYS A 16 -10.41 -35.12 -3.02
C CYS A 16 -9.77 -34.04 -3.91
N VAL A 17 -9.62 -34.30 -5.20
CA VAL A 17 -9.05 -33.33 -6.15
C VAL A 17 -9.97 -32.12 -6.28
N ILE A 18 -11.29 -32.33 -6.39
CA ILE A 18 -12.27 -31.22 -6.47
C ILE A 18 -12.20 -30.36 -5.21
N THR A 19 -12.18 -30.97 -4.02
CA THR A 19 -12.09 -30.25 -2.76
C THR A 19 -10.80 -29.42 -2.69
N LEU A 20 -9.66 -29.98 -3.10
CA LEU A 20 -8.38 -29.30 -3.14
C LEU A 20 -8.41 -28.08 -4.08
N VAL A 21 -8.99 -28.21 -5.26
CA VAL A 21 -9.16 -27.11 -6.22
C VAL A 21 -10.04 -26.00 -5.64
N ILE A 22 -11.15 -26.35 -4.98
CA ILE A 22 -12.04 -25.39 -4.33
C ILE A 22 -11.29 -24.62 -3.23
N VAL A 23 -10.52 -25.31 -2.39
CA VAL A 23 -9.73 -24.69 -1.32
C VAL A 23 -8.67 -23.75 -1.91
N MET A 24 -8.01 -24.13 -3.00
CA MET A 24 -7.04 -23.26 -3.68
C MET A 24 -7.69 -21.98 -4.24
N ILE A 25 -8.87 -22.09 -4.84
CA ILE A 25 -9.61 -20.93 -5.36
C ILE A 25 -10.02 -20.01 -4.20
N LEU A 26 -10.56 -20.57 -3.11
CA LEU A 26 -10.91 -19.81 -1.92
C LEU A 26 -9.71 -19.06 -1.33
N ALA A 27 -8.57 -19.73 -1.20
CA ALA A 27 -7.34 -19.11 -0.72
C ALA A 27 -6.89 -17.94 -1.61
N ALA A 28 -6.97 -18.10 -2.93
CA ALA A 28 -6.63 -17.04 -3.89
C ALA A 28 -7.59 -15.82 -3.76
N VAL A 29 -8.88 -16.07 -3.60
CA VAL A 29 -9.88 -15.00 -3.40
C VAL A 29 -9.64 -14.25 -2.10
N LEU A 30 -9.36 -14.94 -1.00
CA LEU A 30 -9.06 -14.33 0.29
C LEU A 30 -7.77 -13.51 0.24
N PHE A 31 -6.73 -14.04 -0.41
CA PHE A 31 -5.49 -13.30 -0.62
C PHE A 31 -5.72 -12.01 -1.42
N TYR A 32 -6.49 -12.08 -2.51
CA TYR A 32 -6.84 -10.92 -3.32
C TYR A 32 -7.61 -9.88 -2.51
N ALA A 33 -8.62 -10.28 -1.75
CA ALA A 33 -9.42 -9.40 -0.92
C ALA A 33 -8.57 -8.69 0.15
N ASN A 34 -7.69 -9.43 0.84
CA ASN A 34 -6.78 -8.87 1.83
C ASN A 34 -5.79 -7.87 1.19
N THR A 35 -5.20 -8.23 0.06
CA THR A 35 -4.31 -7.35 -0.71
C THR A 35 -5.02 -6.04 -1.09
N MET A 36 -6.25 -6.12 -1.57
CA MET A 36 -7.04 -4.94 -1.96
C MET A 36 -7.35 -4.04 -0.77
N THR A 37 -7.66 -4.63 0.38
CA THR A 37 -7.87 -3.89 1.64
C THR A 37 -6.61 -3.13 2.07
N ILE A 38 -5.45 -3.77 2.02
CA ILE A 38 -4.16 -3.12 2.34
C ILE A 38 -3.89 -1.96 1.39
N ILE A 39 -4.09 -2.14 0.08
CA ILE A 39 -3.88 -1.08 -0.93
C ILE A 39 -4.79 0.12 -0.63
N GLN A 40 -6.09 -0.11 -0.44
CA GLN A 40 -7.06 0.95 -0.19
C GLN A 40 -6.79 1.67 1.13
N ALA A 41 -6.52 0.94 2.20
CA ALA A 41 -6.21 1.51 3.50
C ALA A 41 -4.92 2.36 3.45
N THR A 42 -3.85 1.83 2.86
CA THR A 42 -2.58 2.55 2.74
C THR A 42 -2.75 3.80 1.89
N LYS A 43 -3.47 3.72 0.76
CA LYS A 43 -3.74 4.86 -0.10
C LYS A 43 -4.53 5.94 0.64
N ALA A 44 -5.66 5.59 1.28
CA ALA A 44 -6.52 6.53 1.99
C ALA A 44 -5.77 7.20 3.16
N ASN A 45 -4.99 6.46 3.92
CA ASN A 45 -4.23 7.01 5.03
C ASN A 45 -3.10 7.93 4.54
N THR A 46 -2.38 7.55 3.49
CA THR A 46 -1.33 8.38 2.89
C THR A 46 -1.91 9.70 2.31
N GLU A 47 -3.08 9.63 1.69
CA GLU A 47 -3.81 10.80 1.21
C GLU A 47 -4.21 11.73 2.37
N ARG A 48 -4.75 11.18 3.46
CA ARG A 48 -5.08 11.94 4.68
C ARG A 48 -3.85 12.64 5.28
N VAL A 49 -2.71 11.96 5.34
CA VAL A 49 -1.45 12.55 5.80
C VAL A 49 -1.03 13.70 4.88
N LEU A 50 -1.18 13.53 3.57
CA LEU A 50 -0.86 14.56 2.59
C LEU A 50 -1.77 15.79 2.74
N ASP A 51 -3.08 15.58 2.93
CA ASP A 51 -4.05 16.65 3.19
C ASP A 51 -3.76 17.39 4.48
N SER A 52 -3.48 16.66 5.56
CA SER A 52 -3.09 17.23 6.86
C SER A 52 -1.83 18.07 6.74
N PHE A 53 -0.84 17.57 5.98
CA PHE A 53 0.39 18.30 5.72
C PHE A 53 0.13 19.63 4.98
N VAL A 54 -0.68 19.58 3.92
CA VAL A 54 -1.08 20.78 3.15
C VAL A 54 -1.82 21.79 4.02
N MET A 55 -2.78 21.33 4.82
CA MET A 55 -3.56 22.20 5.72
C MET A 55 -2.67 22.87 6.77
N LYS A 56 -1.76 22.12 7.39
CA LYS A 56 -0.86 22.66 8.42
C LYS A 56 0.06 23.74 7.88
N ASN A 57 0.52 23.59 6.64
CA ASN A 57 1.44 24.53 6.01
C ASN A 57 0.73 25.55 5.09
N SER A 58 -0.60 25.54 5.03
CA SER A 58 -1.38 26.32 4.06
C SER A 58 -1.11 27.82 4.15
N ILE A 59 -0.97 28.39 5.36
CA ILE A 59 -0.73 29.82 5.57
C ILE A 59 0.65 30.23 5.01
N GLU A 60 1.68 29.45 5.31
CA GLU A 60 3.05 29.73 4.84
C GLU A 60 3.18 29.55 3.34
N ILE A 61 2.55 28.51 2.80
CA ILE A 61 2.50 28.22 1.37
C ILE A 61 1.79 29.37 0.63
N TYR A 62 0.63 29.80 1.13
CA TYR A 62 -0.14 30.88 0.54
C TYR A 62 0.63 32.21 0.52
N GLN A 63 1.28 32.57 1.64
CA GLN A 63 2.09 33.78 1.72
C GLN A 63 3.30 33.73 0.78
N SER A 64 3.99 32.59 0.70
CA SER A 64 5.13 32.40 -0.19
C SER A 64 4.73 32.52 -1.67
N ILE A 65 3.60 31.96 -2.04
CA ILE A 65 3.09 32.07 -3.43
C ILE A 65 2.74 33.53 -3.77
N LYS A 66 2.05 34.25 -2.87
CA LYS A 66 1.72 35.68 -3.08
C LYS A 66 2.95 36.58 -3.19
N GLN A 67 4.01 36.25 -2.49
CA GLN A 67 5.27 37.02 -2.50
C GLN A 67 6.21 36.60 -3.64
N GLY A 68 5.84 35.61 -4.46
CA GLY A 68 6.69 35.07 -5.50
C GLY A 68 7.93 34.31 -4.98
N HIS A 69 7.92 33.93 -3.71
CA HIS A 69 9.00 33.16 -3.09
C HIS A 69 8.81 31.65 -3.32
N ASP A 70 9.92 30.93 -3.48
CA ASP A 70 9.92 29.49 -3.53
C ASP A 70 9.68 28.91 -2.12
N PHE A 71 8.53 28.26 -1.93
CA PHE A 71 8.17 27.61 -0.65
C PHE A 71 8.80 26.24 -0.48
N THR A 72 9.55 25.75 -1.49
CA THR A 72 10.11 24.39 -1.50
C THR A 72 11.16 24.15 -0.42
N GLU A 73 11.89 25.19 -0.01
CA GLU A 73 12.86 25.11 1.10
C GLU A 73 12.19 24.78 2.43
N LYS A 74 10.90 25.14 2.60
CA LYS A 74 10.12 24.86 3.81
C LYS A 74 9.44 23.50 3.79
N PHE A 75 9.54 22.78 2.65
CA PHE A 75 8.93 21.49 2.46
C PHE A 75 9.80 20.38 3.04
N ASP A 76 9.68 20.11 4.34
CA ASP A 76 10.44 19.07 5.01
C ASP A 76 9.90 17.67 4.66
N LYS A 77 10.58 17.01 3.71
CA LYS A 77 10.28 15.62 3.32
C LYS A 77 10.39 14.66 4.50
N ASN A 78 11.31 14.92 5.43
CA ASN A 78 11.49 14.05 6.60
C ASN A 78 10.31 14.15 7.55
N TYR A 79 9.74 15.34 7.69
CA TYR A 79 8.50 15.53 8.45
C TYR A 79 7.34 14.73 7.86
N TYR A 80 7.15 14.79 6.53
CA TYR A 80 6.10 14.01 5.85
C TYR A 80 6.30 12.50 6.04
N ILE A 81 7.53 12.01 5.89
CA ILE A 81 7.86 10.59 6.11
C ILE A 81 7.60 10.17 7.56
N SER A 82 8.00 10.99 8.53
CA SER A 82 7.78 10.69 9.96
C SER A 82 6.31 10.71 10.33
N GLN A 83 5.52 11.62 9.77
CA GLN A 83 4.08 11.68 9.97
C GLN A 83 3.39 10.48 9.32
N THR A 84 3.79 10.09 8.11
CA THR A 84 3.29 8.87 7.45
C THR A 84 3.59 7.63 8.29
N SER A 85 4.82 7.51 8.81
CA SER A 85 5.21 6.41 9.70
C SER A 85 4.35 6.35 10.96
N SER A 86 4.10 7.50 11.60
CA SER A 86 3.29 7.61 12.82
C SER A 86 1.82 7.27 12.57
N GLU A 87 1.21 7.85 11.54
CA GLU A 87 -0.23 7.66 11.24
C GLU A 87 -0.56 6.23 10.79
N LEU A 88 0.35 5.58 10.07
CA LEU A 88 0.18 4.20 9.65
C LEU A 88 0.79 3.19 10.64
N SER A 89 1.33 3.64 11.77
CA SER A 89 2.02 2.80 12.76
C SER A 89 3.08 1.91 12.13
N LEU A 90 3.96 2.52 11.31
CA LEU A 90 5.00 1.81 10.57
C LEU A 90 6.36 1.96 11.24
N ASP A 91 7.10 0.88 11.33
CA ASP A 91 8.50 0.89 11.75
C ASP A 91 9.40 1.37 10.62
N LYS A 92 10.27 2.34 10.91
CA LYS A 92 11.18 2.90 9.92
C LYS A 92 12.52 2.18 9.95
N SER A 93 12.93 1.66 8.80
CA SER A 93 14.26 1.11 8.61
C SER A 93 14.86 1.62 7.29
N SER A 94 15.90 2.45 7.38
CA SER A 94 16.58 3.06 6.23
C SER A 94 15.61 3.81 5.31
N ASN A 95 15.38 3.31 4.11
CA ASN A 95 14.51 3.91 3.08
C ASN A 95 13.16 3.20 2.92
N THR A 96 12.77 2.38 3.88
CA THR A 96 11.56 1.58 3.84
C THR A 96 10.81 1.67 5.17
N LEU A 97 9.48 1.73 5.09
CA LEU A 97 8.57 1.69 6.22
C LEU A 97 7.91 0.31 6.24
N TYR A 98 7.81 -0.31 7.41
CA TYR A 98 7.32 -1.68 7.59
C TYR A 98 6.09 -1.69 8.52
N SER A 99 5.04 -2.37 8.09
CA SER A 99 3.92 -2.74 8.96
C SER A 99 4.19 -4.14 9.49
N ILE A 100 4.30 -4.25 10.82
CA ILE A 100 4.58 -5.51 11.51
C ILE A 100 3.32 -5.96 12.22
N GLY A 101 2.93 -7.22 12.02
CA GLY A 101 1.79 -7.84 12.71
C GLY A 101 2.11 -8.22 14.15
N GLU A 102 1.09 -8.61 14.90
CA GLU A 102 1.22 -9.08 16.28
C GLU A 102 2.11 -10.33 16.41
N ASP A 103 2.23 -11.10 15.34
CA ASP A 103 3.10 -12.28 15.22
C ASP A 103 4.57 -11.93 14.87
N GLY A 104 4.90 -10.64 14.77
CA GLY A 104 6.23 -10.14 14.41
C GLY A 104 6.55 -10.26 12.92
N LYS A 105 5.60 -10.69 12.08
CA LYS A 105 5.80 -10.78 10.62
C LYS A 105 5.45 -9.47 9.93
N THR A 106 6.14 -9.21 8.84
CA THR A 106 5.84 -8.08 7.98
C THR A 106 4.54 -8.33 7.22
N ILE A 107 3.51 -7.51 7.49
CA ILE A 107 2.24 -7.54 6.75
C ILE A 107 2.42 -6.91 5.37
N TYR A 108 3.03 -5.73 5.33
CA TYR A 108 3.44 -5.04 4.11
C TYR A 108 4.59 -4.08 4.43
N SER A 109 5.25 -3.62 3.40
CA SER A 109 6.23 -2.55 3.51
C SER A 109 6.02 -1.53 2.38
N MET A 110 6.52 -0.31 2.58
CA MET A 110 6.46 0.73 1.57
C MET A 110 7.77 1.51 1.50
N THR A 111 8.15 1.92 0.30
CA THR A 111 9.28 2.85 0.15
C THR A 111 8.93 4.20 0.75
N ASN A 112 9.92 4.95 1.21
CA ASN A 112 9.68 6.33 1.64
C ASN A 112 8.96 7.11 0.55
N PRO A 113 7.83 7.77 0.86
CA PRO A 113 7.08 8.53 -0.12
C PRO A 113 7.93 9.66 -0.73
N ASN A 114 7.96 9.71 -2.06
CA ASN A 114 8.56 10.83 -2.77
C ASN A 114 7.48 11.86 -3.07
N VAL A 115 7.59 13.04 -2.45
CA VAL A 115 6.62 14.12 -2.62
C VAL A 115 7.12 15.10 -3.66
N THR A 116 6.28 15.36 -4.65
CA THR A 116 6.47 16.39 -5.68
C THR A 116 5.29 17.36 -5.62
N TYR A 117 5.50 18.59 -6.04
CA TYR A 117 4.47 19.62 -6.08
C TYR A 117 4.44 20.31 -7.43
N LYS A 118 3.29 20.83 -7.76
CA LYS A 118 3.08 21.70 -8.91
C LYS A 118 2.16 22.85 -8.51
N VAL A 119 2.57 24.07 -8.82
CA VAL A 119 1.77 25.28 -8.62
C VAL A 119 1.27 25.73 -9.98
N ASP A 120 -0.04 25.86 -10.06
CA ASP A 120 -0.74 26.38 -11.23
C ASP A 120 -1.84 27.32 -10.67
N ASN A 121 -3.10 27.16 -11.04
CA ASN A 121 -4.24 27.81 -10.39
C ASN A 121 -4.56 27.21 -8.99
N ALA A 122 -3.90 26.13 -8.65
CA ALA A 122 -3.98 25.46 -7.36
C ALA A 122 -2.62 24.84 -7.02
N LEU A 123 -2.31 24.73 -5.75
CA LEU A 123 -1.18 23.94 -5.28
C LEU A 123 -1.59 22.46 -5.34
N LYS A 124 -0.90 21.68 -6.15
CA LYS A 124 -1.09 20.23 -6.25
C LYS A 124 0.14 19.52 -5.69
N LEU A 125 -0.07 18.69 -4.68
CA LEU A 125 0.95 17.79 -4.15
C LEU A 125 0.69 16.38 -4.62
N LYS A 126 1.76 15.69 -4.93
CA LYS A 126 1.74 14.30 -5.38
C LYS A 126 2.76 13.51 -4.57
N ALA A 127 2.32 12.51 -3.83
CA ALA A 127 3.19 11.55 -3.17
C ALA A 127 3.16 10.22 -3.91
N SER A 128 4.35 9.69 -4.25
CA SER A 128 4.50 8.42 -4.96
C SER A 128 5.38 7.48 -4.15
N TYR A 129 4.99 6.22 -4.05
CA TYR A 129 5.71 5.17 -3.32
C TYR A 129 5.37 3.80 -3.90
N ASN A 130 6.23 2.82 -3.62
CA ASN A 130 5.94 1.43 -3.93
C ASN A 130 5.48 0.71 -2.66
N LEU A 131 4.30 0.10 -2.73
CA LEU A 131 3.79 -0.80 -1.71
C LEU A 131 4.25 -2.22 -2.04
N MET A 132 4.84 -2.92 -1.07
CA MET A 132 5.35 -4.28 -1.21
C MET A 132 4.60 -5.19 -0.24
N ILE A 133 3.88 -6.17 -0.76
CA ILE A 133 3.10 -7.12 0.03
C ILE A 133 3.74 -8.51 -0.14
N PRO A 134 4.21 -9.14 0.95
CA PRO A 134 4.81 -10.46 0.87
C PRO A 134 3.75 -11.49 0.49
N VAL A 135 4.02 -12.28 -0.55
CA VAL A 135 3.22 -13.44 -0.92
C VAL A 135 3.85 -14.67 -0.28
N GLU A 136 3.11 -15.28 0.65
CA GLU A 136 3.57 -16.45 1.39
C GLU A 136 2.75 -17.68 1.03
N PHE A 137 3.42 -18.82 0.97
CA PHE A 137 2.78 -20.13 0.83
C PHE A 137 3.41 -21.14 1.80
N ALA A 138 2.58 -21.84 2.54
CA ALA A 138 3.01 -22.80 3.57
C ALA A 138 4.03 -22.22 4.57
N GLY A 139 3.86 -20.94 4.97
CA GLY A 139 4.73 -20.24 5.91
C GLY A 139 6.09 -19.79 5.32
N LYS A 140 6.28 -19.94 4.01
CA LYS A 140 7.48 -19.47 3.31
C LYS A 140 7.13 -18.33 2.38
N LYS A 141 7.89 -17.24 2.47
CA LYS A 141 7.79 -16.12 1.53
C LYS A 141 8.29 -16.58 0.15
N LEU A 142 7.45 -16.39 -0.87
CA LEU A 142 7.77 -16.70 -2.27
C LEU A 142 8.37 -15.47 -2.97
N PHE A 143 7.67 -14.33 -2.91
CA PHE A 143 8.09 -13.06 -3.52
C PHE A 143 7.33 -11.90 -2.88
N ASP A 144 7.73 -10.67 -3.20
CA ASP A 144 6.98 -9.47 -2.87
C ASP A 144 6.17 -9.01 -4.07
N LEU A 145 4.86 -8.81 -3.87
CA LEU A 145 4.02 -8.13 -4.83
C LEU A 145 4.27 -6.62 -4.73
N VAL A 146 4.89 -6.04 -5.74
CA VAL A 146 5.24 -4.60 -5.76
C VAL A 146 4.19 -3.83 -6.53
N ILE A 147 3.54 -2.86 -5.86
CA ILE A 147 2.45 -2.06 -6.41
C ILE A 147 2.83 -0.58 -6.33
N PRO A 148 3.04 0.10 -7.45
CA PRO A 148 3.28 1.54 -7.45
C PRO A 148 1.98 2.28 -7.11
N LEU A 149 2.03 3.12 -6.08
CA LEU A 149 0.90 3.93 -5.65
C LEU A 149 1.24 5.41 -5.75
N THR A 150 0.22 6.18 -6.06
CA THR A 150 0.28 7.63 -6.11
C THR A 150 -0.96 8.21 -5.46
N VAL A 151 -0.76 9.15 -4.57
CA VAL A 151 -1.82 9.96 -3.96
C VAL A 151 -1.59 11.42 -4.28
N THR A 152 -2.67 12.18 -4.39
CA THR A 152 -2.62 13.60 -4.72
C THR A 152 -3.51 14.38 -3.78
N SER A 153 -3.02 15.54 -3.34
CA SER A 153 -3.80 16.55 -2.61
C SER A 153 -3.74 17.87 -3.36
N SER A 154 -4.81 18.65 -3.29
CA SER A 154 -4.87 19.95 -3.96
C SER A 154 -5.47 21.01 -3.04
N LEU A 155 -4.79 22.15 -2.96
CA LEU A 155 -5.28 23.36 -2.28
C LEU A 155 -5.60 24.39 -3.35
N THR A 156 -6.89 24.77 -3.47
CA THR A 156 -7.31 25.84 -4.35
C THR A 156 -7.01 27.18 -3.68
N LEU A 157 -6.24 27.99 -4.35
CA LEU A 157 -5.95 29.35 -3.91
C LEU A 157 -7.17 30.20 -4.31
N LYS A 158 -7.99 30.59 -3.35
CA LYS A 158 -9.04 31.60 -3.59
C LYS A 158 -8.41 33.00 -3.46
N ASP A 159 -8.64 33.79 -4.50
CA ASP A 159 -8.31 35.22 -4.53
C ASP A 159 -9.05 35.99 -3.44
#